data_d109eae6a757c37566c5f4a34cc8a0f1
#
_entry.id   d109eae6a757c37566c5f4a34cc8a0f1
#
_cell.length_a   1.000
_cell.length_b   1.000
_cell.length_c   1.000
_cell.angle_alpha   90.00
_cell.angle_beta   90.00
_cell.angle_gamma   90.00
#
_symmetry.space_group_name_H-M   'P 1'
#
loop_
_entity.id
_entity.type
_entity.pdbx_description
1 polymer ?
#
loop_
_entity_poly.entity_id
_entity_poly.type
_entity_poly.pdbx_seq_one_letter_code
_entity_poly.pdbx_strand_id
1 'polypeptide(L)'
;MLSRCSDVASVRPNVAETYPLRYTDVPSSATFGRTEATSEHRESIYVGYRHADKVGLPVRYPFGHGLSYTTFEHSDLAADREGVQVTVTNTGDRAGTETVQVYVEAPGAAEGAFRAPRELAGFAKVALAPGESASVSVELAEHAFDAYDTGVHEWRTVPGTYTVQVGASSRDLRLTACVEIDGKPWTPDTTDLPHYVSGKVDRVPAAEFAALLGRTPPSPDWPVGQPLTRDDIVAQARGRGGFGGLLVGLIDTAGRLLMALGRPLAANNTRFALDLPFRSVARMSAGKVDDAMLDALLVMVNGRFWRGMRRLVPAWRAHAKAARAPKKD
;
A
#
# COMPACT_ATOMS: atom_id res chain seq x y z
N MET A 1 -43.63 6.37 -15.17
CA MET A 1 -43.48 6.18 -13.72
C MET A 1 -42.03 6.46 -13.38
N LEU A 2 -41.70 7.75 -13.22
CA LEU A 2 -40.33 8.22 -12.92
C LEU A 2 -40.16 8.16 -11.39
N SER A 3 -39.52 7.14 -10.91
CA SER A 3 -39.10 6.99 -9.53
C SER A 3 -38.10 8.10 -9.20
N ARG A 4 -38.39 8.85 -8.14
CA ARG A 4 -37.60 9.96 -7.64
C ARG A 4 -36.19 9.46 -7.25
N CYS A 5 -35.18 9.98 -7.95
CA CYS A 5 -33.79 10.00 -7.47
C CYS A 5 -33.62 11.07 -6.37
N SER A 6 -34.32 10.93 -5.24
CA SER A 6 -34.28 11.92 -4.15
C SER A 6 -33.48 11.46 -2.92
N ASP A 7 -32.86 10.30 -2.94
CA ASP A 7 -32.10 9.77 -1.78
C ASP A 7 -30.64 9.40 -2.09
N VAL A 8 -30.02 10.11 -3.02
CA VAL A 8 -28.56 10.13 -3.05
C VAL A 8 -28.15 11.16 -1.99
N ALA A 9 -28.12 10.74 -0.73
CA ALA A 9 -27.30 11.41 0.26
C ALA A 9 -25.95 11.65 -0.40
N SER A 10 -25.50 12.92 -0.46
CA SER A 10 -24.27 13.26 -1.14
C SER A 10 -23.11 12.54 -0.45
N VAL A 11 -22.75 11.38 -1.00
CA VAL A 11 -21.59 10.63 -0.53
C VAL A 11 -20.40 11.52 -0.87
N ARG A 12 -19.81 12.14 0.14
CA ARG A 12 -18.52 12.81 -0.01
C ARG A 12 -17.45 11.74 -0.20
N PRO A 13 -16.80 11.64 -1.33
CA PRO A 13 -15.57 10.88 -1.44
C PRO A 13 -14.45 11.69 -0.79
N ASN A 14 -14.14 11.41 0.47
CA ASN A 14 -12.89 11.84 1.05
C ASN A 14 -11.76 10.99 0.46
N VAL A 15 -10.67 11.63 0.11
CA VAL A 15 -9.51 10.93 -0.42
C VAL A 15 -8.77 10.23 0.72
N ALA A 16 -8.81 8.90 0.74
CA ALA A 16 -8.11 8.08 1.75
C ALA A 16 -6.60 7.91 1.44
N GLU A 17 -6.01 8.89 0.77
CA GLU A 17 -4.60 8.94 0.39
C GLU A 17 -4.09 10.38 0.45
N THR A 18 -2.76 10.52 0.44
CA THR A 18 -2.09 11.82 0.25
C THR A 18 -1.60 11.88 -1.19
N TYR A 19 -2.05 12.87 -1.94
CA TYR A 19 -1.59 13.08 -3.30
C TYR A 19 -0.40 14.02 -3.33
N PRO A 20 0.80 13.54 -3.70
CA PRO A 20 1.98 14.39 -3.83
C PRO A 20 1.86 15.31 -5.04
N LEU A 21 2.71 16.33 -5.14
CA LEU A 21 2.82 17.17 -6.33
C LEU A 21 3.55 16.46 -7.46
N ARG A 22 4.52 15.59 -7.14
CA ARG A 22 5.37 14.85 -8.07
C ARG A 22 5.53 13.41 -7.61
N TYR A 23 5.75 12.50 -8.53
CA TYR A 23 6.07 11.11 -8.23
C TYR A 23 7.31 10.96 -7.32
N THR A 24 8.32 11.82 -7.54
CA THR A 24 9.55 11.84 -6.74
C THR A 24 9.36 12.28 -5.28
N ASP A 25 8.20 12.85 -4.95
CA ASP A 25 7.86 13.26 -3.58
C ASP A 25 7.38 12.06 -2.74
N VAL A 26 7.13 10.90 -3.38
CA VAL A 26 6.82 9.65 -2.69
C VAL A 26 8.13 8.99 -2.25
N PRO A 27 8.33 8.71 -0.96
CA PRO A 27 9.62 8.19 -0.46
C PRO A 27 10.02 6.86 -1.11
N SER A 28 9.06 5.98 -1.40
CA SER A 28 9.33 4.71 -2.08
C SER A 28 9.72 4.86 -3.56
N SER A 29 9.57 6.04 -4.18
CA SER A 29 9.87 6.27 -5.61
C SER A 29 11.32 5.94 -5.99
N ALA A 30 12.24 6.05 -5.04
CA ALA A 30 13.66 5.75 -5.25
C ALA A 30 13.98 4.24 -5.21
N THR A 31 13.16 3.44 -4.52
CA THR A 31 13.40 2.00 -4.30
C THR A 31 12.41 1.10 -5.04
N PHE A 32 11.20 1.58 -5.30
CA PHE A 32 10.15 0.80 -5.96
C PHE A 32 10.56 0.36 -7.38
N GLY A 33 10.51 -0.95 -7.62
CA GLY A 33 10.86 -1.54 -8.91
C GLY A 33 12.34 -1.45 -9.29
N ARG A 34 13.24 -1.11 -8.36
CA ARG A 34 14.69 -1.04 -8.60
C ARG A 34 15.40 -2.38 -8.43
N THR A 35 14.82 -3.27 -7.68
CA THR A 35 15.34 -4.61 -7.41
C THR A 35 14.47 -5.67 -8.07
N GLU A 36 15.07 -6.76 -8.56
CA GLU A 36 14.34 -7.79 -9.30
C GLU A 36 13.77 -8.87 -8.38
N ALA A 37 14.49 -9.21 -7.31
CA ALA A 37 14.16 -10.34 -6.43
C ALA A 37 13.43 -9.92 -5.15
N THR A 38 13.56 -8.67 -4.73
CA THR A 38 13.01 -8.15 -3.47
C THR A 38 12.26 -6.85 -3.68
N SER A 39 11.33 -6.54 -2.79
CA SER A 39 10.74 -5.21 -2.65
C SER A 39 11.13 -4.68 -1.28
N GLU A 40 11.89 -3.60 -1.23
CA GLU A 40 12.37 -3.00 0.01
C GLU A 40 11.54 -1.76 0.32
N HIS A 41 10.79 -1.82 1.42
CA HIS A 41 10.00 -0.71 1.95
C HIS A 41 10.84 0.09 2.96
N ARG A 42 11.88 0.77 2.45
CA ARG A 42 12.81 1.53 3.28
C ARG A 42 12.18 2.75 3.93
N GLU A 43 11.02 3.19 3.45
CA GLU A 43 10.25 4.28 4.03
C GLU A 43 9.63 3.95 5.40
N SER A 44 9.51 2.66 5.74
CA SER A 44 8.94 2.20 7.01
C SER A 44 7.55 2.81 7.30
N ILE A 45 7.35 3.46 8.47
CA ILE A 45 6.10 4.08 8.87
C ILE A 45 5.76 5.35 8.08
N TYR A 46 6.74 5.92 7.35
CA TYR A 46 6.58 7.20 6.65
C TYR A 46 5.93 7.03 5.28
N VAL A 47 4.65 6.74 5.29
CA VAL A 47 3.80 6.62 4.10
C VAL A 47 2.74 7.71 4.10
N GLY A 48 2.45 8.30 2.93
CA GLY A 48 1.40 9.28 2.75
C GLY A 48 1.60 10.53 3.63
N TYR A 49 0.55 10.91 4.39
CA TYR A 49 0.59 12.11 5.23
C TYR A 49 1.61 12.01 6.36
N ARG A 50 1.90 10.81 6.87
CA ARG A 50 2.91 10.60 7.92
C ARG A 50 4.28 11.11 7.47
N HIS A 51 4.65 10.82 6.21
CA HIS A 51 5.88 11.34 5.61
C HIS A 51 5.76 12.83 5.29
N ALA A 52 4.72 13.20 4.53
CA ALA A 52 4.58 14.56 4.02
C ALA A 52 4.53 15.61 5.15
N ASP A 53 3.86 15.27 6.27
CA ASP A 53 3.78 16.16 7.44
C ASP A 53 5.09 16.16 8.25
N LYS A 54 5.80 15.02 8.35
CA LYS A 54 7.09 14.93 9.06
C LYS A 54 8.17 15.80 8.44
N VAL A 55 8.23 15.84 7.11
CA VAL A 55 9.26 16.62 6.39
C VAL A 55 8.73 17.95 5.84
N GLY A 56 7.50 18.35 6.17
CA GLY A 56 6.91 19.61 5.71
C GLY A 56 6.68 19.68 4.20
N LEU A 57 6.45 18.54 3.55
CA LEU A 57 6.32 18.46 2.09
C LEU A 57 4.97 19.02 1.62
N PRO A 58 4.91 19.90 0.61
CA PRO A 58 3.66 20.33 0.02
C PRO A 58 2.99 19.18 -0.73
N VAL A 59 1.66 19.09 -0.63
CA VAL A 59 0.87 18.04 -1.28
C VAL A 59 -0.26 18.66 -2.12
N ARG A 60 -0.70 17.93 -3.14
CA ARG A 60 -1.83 18.35 -3.98
C ARG A 60 -3.14 18.24 -3.21
N TYR A 61 -3.36 17.11 -2.57
CA TYR A 61 -4.50 16.86 -1.69
C TYR A 61 -4.00 16.12 -0.44
N PRO A 62 -4.25 16.66 0.76
CA PRO A 62 -3.92 15.97 2.00
C PRO A 62 -4.82 14.74 2.20
N PHE A 63 -4.38 13.81 3.03
CA PHE A 63 -5.20 12.67 3.45
C PHE A 63 -6.52 13.17 4.08
N GLY A 64 -7.62 12.55 3.70
CA GLY A 64 -8.95 12.93 4.18
C GLY A 64 -9.58 14.11 3.45
N HIS A 65 -8.86 14.77 2.51
CA HIS A 65 -9.42 15.90 1.76
C HIS A 65 -10.69 15.51 1.00
N GLY A 66 -11.70 16.36 1.07
CA GLY A 66 -12.94 16.22 0.31
C GLY A 66 -13.57 17.57 0.01
N LEU A 67 -14.38 17.62 -1.04
CA LEU A 67 -15.18 18.79 -1.37
C LEU A 67 -16.63 18.57 -0.94
N SER A 68 -17.31 19.62 -0.51
CA SER A 68 -18.73 19.60 -0.17
C SER A 68 -19.47 20.72 -0.87
N TYR A 69 -20.78 20.53 -1.05
CA TYR A 69 -21.70 21.56 -1.49
C TYR A 69 -22.27 22.38 -0.31
N THR A 70 -21.82 22.10 0.92
CA THR A 70 -22.17 22.84 2.14
C THR A 70 -20.94 23.03 3.02
N THR A 71 -21.04 23.82 4.07
CA THR A 71 -19.98 24.09 5.04
C THR A 71 -20.33 23.53 6.41
N PHE A 72 -19.30 23.13 7.18
CA PHE A 72 -19.49 22.60 8.52
C PHE A 72 -18.57 23.32 9.51
N GLU A 73 -19.09 23.51 10.71
CA GLU A 73 -18.33 24.00 11.87
C GLU A 73 -18.20 22.88 12.88
N HIS A 74 -17.05 22.81 13.55
CA HIS A 74 -16.79 21.91 14.66
C HIS A 74 -16.67 22.75 15.95
N SER A 75 -17.29 22.31 17.05
CA SER A 75 -17.25 22.97 18.37
C SER A 75 -17.30 21.94 19.50
N ASP A 76 -17.17 22.39 20.73
CA ASP A 76 -17.37 21.64 21.98
C ASP A 76 -16.60 20.31 22.05
N LEU A 77 -15.28 20.36 21.75
CA LEU A 77 -14.43 19.18 21.80
C LEU A 77 -14.20 18.72 23.24
N ALA A 78 -14.56 17.48 23.51
CA ALA A 78 -14.12 16.73 24.68
C ALA A 78 -13.33 15.50 24.22
N ALA A 79 -12.21 15.19 24.85
CA ALA A 79 -11.37 14.06 24.51
C ALA A 79 -10.82 13.39 25.77
N ASP A 80 -10.79 12.07 25.78
CA ASP A 80 -10.17 11.25 26.79
C ASP A 80 -9.44 10.06 26.17
N ARG A 81 -9.04 9.08 26.96
CA ARG A 81 -8.34 7.89 26.46
C ARG A 81 -9.21 6.98 25.60
N GLU A 82 -10.51 7.00 25.81
CA GLU A 82 -11.45 6.07 25.16
C GLU A 82 -12.01 6.63 23.87
N GLY A 83 -12.17 7.97 23.82
CA GLY A 83 -12.81 8.57 22.67
C GLY A 83 -12.80 10.08 22.62
N VAL A 84 -13.48 10.57 21.62
CA VAL A 84 -13.65 12.00 21.35
C VAL A 84 -15.14 12.26 21.15
N GLN A 85 -15.61 13.35 21.75
CA GLN A 85 -16.93 13.90 21.47
C GLN A 85 -16.79 15.31 20.91
N VAL A 86 -17.49 15.62 19.83
CA VAL A 86 -17.44 16.92 19.16
C VAL A 86 -18.81 17.27 18.60
N THR A 87 -19.18 18.52 18.66
CA THR A 87 -20.39 19.05 18.00
C THR A 87 -20.06 19.45 16.57
N VAL A 88 -20.84 18.97 15.60
CA VAL A 88 -20.76 19.37 14.18
C VAL A 88 -22.04 20.06 13.78
N THR A 89 -21.91 21.26 13.18
CA THR A 89 -23.03 22.07 12.68
C THR A 89 -22.89 22.26 11.18
N ASN A 90 -23.94 21.99 10.43
CA ASN A 90 -24.02 22.37 9.01
C ASN A 90 -24.37 23.86 8.91
N THR A 91 -23.39 24.68 8.55
CA THR A 91 -23.53 26.14 8.47
C THR A 91 -23.90 26.63 7.07
N GLY A 92 -24.07 25.73 6.09
CA GLY A 92 -24.49 26.07 4.74
C GLY A 92 -25.98 25.89 4.50
N ASP A 93 -26.40 26.07 3.26
CA ASP A 93 -27.81 26.08 2.81
C ASP A 93 -28.28 24.74 2.22
N ARG A 94 -27.44 23.70 2.24
CA ARG A 94 -27.72 22.37 1.68
C ARG A 94 -27.44 21.27 2.69
N ALA A 95 -28.20 20.20 2.61
CA ALA A 95 -27.89 18.98 3.35
C ALA A 95 -26.55 18.40 2.85
N GLY A 96 -25.78 17.87 3.78
CA GLY A 96 -24.48 17.27 3.48
C GLY A 96 -24.00 16.32 4.55
N THR A 97 -22.92 15.59 4.26
CA THR A 97 -22.30 14.68 5.19
C THR A 97 -20.89 15.18 5.52
N GLU A 98 -20.56 15.34 6.79
CA GLU A 98 -19.20 15.61 7.26
C GLU A 98 -18.51 14.30 7.65
N THR A 99 -17.19 14.23 7.43
CA THR A 99 -16.33 13.17 7.97
C THR A 99 -15.43 13.78 9.02
N VAL A 100 -15.78 13.58 10.27
CA VAL A 100 -14.95 13.98 11.42
C VAL A 100 -13.77 13.03 11.50
N GLN A 101 -12.55 13.55 11.45
CA GLN A 101 -11.31 12.79 11.55
C GLN A 101 -10.57 13.18 12.82
N VAL A 102 -10.15 12.21 13.60
CA VAL A 102 -9.43 12.40 14.86
C VAL A 102 -7.99 11.93 14.69
N TYR A 103 -7.07 12.81 14.97
CA TYR A 103 -5.63 12.55 14.92
C TYR A 103 -5.04 12.68 16.30
N VAL A 104 -4.08 11.80 16.62
CA VAL A 104 -3.33 11.81 17.87
C VAL A 104 -1.86 12.11 17.57
N GLU A 105 -1.33 13.12 18.23
CA GLU A 105 0.08 13.49 18.26
C GLU A 105 0.68 13.06 19.58
N ALA A 106 1.71 12.23 19.54
CA ALA A 106 2.38 11.74 20.72
C ALA A 106 3.40 12.76 21.27
N PRO A 107 3.72 12.71 22.57
CA PRO A 107 4.80 13.52 23.15
C PRO A 107 6.11 13.37 22.38
N GLY A 108 6.78 14.46 22.03
CA GLY A 108 8.04 14.47 21.29
C GLY A 108 7.97 14.04 19.82
N ALA A 109 6.79 13.77 19.26
CA ALA A 109 6.64 13.37 17.85
C ALA A 109 7.14 14.44 16.87
N ALA A 110 6.95 15.71 17.20
CA ALA A 110 7.44 16.84 16.42
C ALA A 110 8.97 17.06 16.61
N GLU A 111 9.57 16.61 17.70
CA GLU A 111 10.91 16.96 18.16
C GLU A 111 12.00 15.94 17.77
N GLY A 112 11.79 15.16 16.69
CA GLY A 112 12.81 14.25 16.18
C GLY A 112 12.72 12.81 16.68
N ALA A 113 11.59 12.37 17.21
CA ALA A 113 11.33 10.96 17.47
C ALA A 113 11.10 10.19 16.17
N PHE A 114 11.41 8.88 16.16
CA PHE A 114 11.02 7.98 15.09
C PHE A 114 9.50 7.70 15.18
N ARG A 115 8.73 8.74 14.89
CA ARG A 115 7.27 8.76 14.88
C ARG A 115 6.75 9.71 13.82
N ALA A 116 5.55 9.43 13.31
CA ALA A 116 4.81 10.43 12.55
C ALA A 116 4.41 11.59 13.46
N PRO A 117 4.31 12.83 12.94
CA PRO A 117 3.86 13.98 13.77
C PRO A 117 2.47 13.73 14.35
N ARG A 118 1.60 13.07 13.61
CA ARG A 118 0.26 12.67 14.04
C ARG A 118 -0.19 11.40 13.31
N GLU A 119 -1.11 10.67 13.93
CA GLU A 119 -1.70 9.46 13.35
C GLU A 119 -3.22 9.51 13.45
N LEU A 120 -3.92 9.07 12.39
CA LEU A 120 -5.37 8.94 12.41
C LEU A 120 -5.74 7.86 13.43
N ALA A 121 -6.43 8.27 14.48
CA ALA A 121 -6.85 7.40 15.57
C ALA A 121 -8.33 6.99 15.50
N GLY A 122 -9.14 7.72 14.73
CA GLY A 122 -10.55 7.40 14.55
C GLY A 122 -11.23 8.33 13.56
N PHE A 123 -12.41 7.96 13.11
CA PHE A 123 -13.26 8.83 12.30
C PHE A 123 -14.75 8.44 12.42
N ALA A 124 -15.61 9.41 12.19
CA ALA A 124 -17.06 9.17 12.06
C ALA A 124 -17.64 10.03 10.96
N LYS A 125 -18.79 9.59 10.41
CA LYS A 125 -19.57 10.36 9.43
C LYS A 125 -20.89 10.79 10.02
N VAL A 126 -21.28 12.05 9.78
CA VAL A 126 -22.54 12.62 10.20
C VAL A 126 -23.22 13.32 9.04
N ALA A 127 -24.49 12.99 8.80
CA ALA A 127 -25.32 13.66 7.78
C ALA A 127 -26.20 14.70 8.47
N LEU A 128 -26.19 15.94 7.99
CA LEU A 128 -26.88 17.06 8.62
C LEU A 128 -27.67 17.86 7.56
N ALA A 129 -28.89 18.23 7.91
CA ALA A 129 -29.67 19.22 7.17
C ALA A 129 -29.07 20.63 7.36
N PRO A 130 -29.45 21.63 6.53
CA PRO A 130 -29.05 23.01 6.75
C PRO A 130 -29.40 23.53 8.14
N GLY A 131 -28.42 24.09 8.84
CA GLY A 131 -28.56 24.60 10.19
C GLY A 131 -28.65 23.54 11.30
N GLU A 132 -28.61 22.26 10.95
CA GLU A 132 -28.64 21.17 11.92
C GLU A 132 -27.28 20.99 12.61
N SER A 133 -27.33 20.66 13.91
CA SER A 133 -26.17 20.34 14.73
C SER A 133 -26.35 18.95 15.34
N ALA A 134 -25.28 18.19 15.42
CA ALA A 134 -25.26 16.91 16.10
C ALA A 134 -23.97 16.72 16.91
N SER A 135 -24.09 16.07 18.05
CA SER A 135 -22.94 15.56 18.79
C SER A 135 -22.46 14.25 18.17
N VAL A 136 -21.18 14.19 17.82
CA VAL A 136 -20.53 13.05 17.17
C VAL A 136 -19.52 12.46 18.13
N SER A 137 -19.66 11.17 18.44
CA SER A 137 -18.69 10.40 19.22
C SER A 137 -17.81 9.57 18.29
N VAL A 138 -16.50 9.59 18.53
CA VAL A 138 -15.51 8.81 17.79
C VAL A 138 -14.72 7.98 18.79
N GLU A 139 -14.83 6.66 18.70
CA GLU A 139 -13.97 5.74 19.44
C GLU A 139 -12.55 5.80 18.89
N LEU A 140 -11.54 5.84 19.76
CA LEU A 140 -10.15 5.81 19.35
C LEU A 140 -9.67 4.37 19.13
N ALA A 141 -8.76 4.19 18.19
CA ALA A 141 -8.15 2.89 17.95
C ALA A 141 -7.44 2.38 19.22
N GLU A 142 -7.45 1.07 19.45
CA GLU A 142 -6.91 0.39 20.62
C GLU A 142 -5.49 0.87 20.98
N HIS A 143 -4.65 1.15 19.98
CA HIS A 143 -3.25 1.57 20.13
C HIS A 143 -3.01 3.04 19.78
N ALA A 144 -4.02 3.89 19.92
CA ALA A 144 -3.92 5.33 19.59
C ALA A 144 -2.82 6.06 20.38
N PHE A 145 -2.51 5.57 21.58
CA PHE A 145 -1.51 6.15 22.50
C PHE A 145 -0.28 5.25 22.69
N ASP A 146 -0.15 4.22 21.88
CA ASP A 146 0.91 3.22 22.05
C ASP A 146 2.00 3.35 20.97
N ALA A 147 3.14 2.76 21.26
CA ALA A 147 4.18 2.47 20.28
C ALA A 147 4.59 1.01 20.40
N TYR A 148 4.88 0.38 19.27
CA TYR A 148 5.31 -1.01 19.26
C TYR A 148 6.80 -1.11 19.61
N ASP A 149 7.11 -1.84 20.68
CA ASP A 149 8.48 -2.13 21.12
C ASP A 149 8.97 -3.41 20.44
N THR A 150 9.85 -3.26 19.46
CA THR A 150 10.43 -4.38 18.70
C THR A 150 11.38 -5.24 19.53
N GLY A 151 11.89 -4.73 20.66
CA GLY A 151 12.81 -5.47 21.51
C GLY A 151 12.11 -6.56 22.34
N VAL A 152 10.85 -6.33 22.72
CA VAL A 152 10.02 -7.27 23.48
C VAL A 152 8.79 -7.75 22.74
N HIS A 153 8.56 -7.23 21.52
CA HIS A 153 7.42 -7.57 20.65
C HIS A 153 6.05 -7.27 21.28
N GLU A 154 5.93 -6.13 21.95
CA GLU A 154 4.70 -5.69 22.63
C GLU A 154 4.36 -4.23 22.32
N TRP A 155 3.08 -3.89 22.40
CA TRP A 155 2.64 -2.53 22.40
C TRP A 155 2.88 -1.89 23.79
N ARG A 156 3.43 -0.69 23.79
CA ARG A 156 3.70 0.07 25.01
C ARG A 156 3.06 1.44 24.95
N THR A 157 2.30 1.75 25.98
CA THR A 157 1.80 3.11 26.20
C THR A 157 2.96 4.01 26.65
N VAL A 158 3.24 5.04 25.88
CA VAL A 158 4.24 6.05 26.24
C VAL A 158 3.56 7.10 27.09
N PRO A 159 4.02 7.37 28.35
CA PRO A 159 3.41 8.37 29.21
C PRO A 159 3.66 9.79 28.70
N GLY A 160 2.72 10.68 28.97
CA GLY A 160 2.86 12.11 28.72
C GLY A 160 1.60 12.76 28.17
N THR A 161 1.71 14.02 27.82
CA THR A 161 0.63 14.83 27.26
C THR A 161 0.51 14.58 25.77
N TYR A 162 -0.57 13.95 25.34
CA TYR A 162 -0.92 13.77 23.93
C TYR A 162 -1.79 14.91 23.44
N THR A 163 -1.60 15.31 22.17
CA THR A 163 -2.45 16.28 21.51
C THR A 163 -3.45 15.56 20.63
N VAL A 164 -4.73 15.66 20.96
CA VAL A 164 -5.84 15.13 20.13
C VAL A 164 -6.35 16.26 19.25
N GLN A 165 -6.34 16.03 17.94
CA GLN A 165 -6.69 17.02 16.93
C GLN A 165 -7.88 16.51 16.13
N VAL A 166 -8.90 17.36 15.94
CA VAL A 166 -10.11 17.02 15.19
C VAL A 166 -10.26 17.93 13.99
N GLY A 167 -10.57 17.34 12.83
CA GLY A 167 -10.74 18.11 11.62
C GLY A 167 -11.38 17.35 10.46
N ALA A 168 -11.39 17.98 9.29
CA ALA A 168 -11.94 17.44 8.06
C ALA A 168 -10.88 16.75 7.16
N SER A 169 -9.60 16.94 7.46
CA SER A 169 -8.47 16.28 6.80
C SER A 169 -7.21 16.35 7.68
N SER A 170 -6.14 15.67 7.30
CA SER A 170 -4.85 15.71 8.01
C SER A 170 -4.24 17.11 8.12
N ARG A 171 -4.71 18.08 7.34
CA ARG A 171 -4.25 19.48 7.32
C ARG A 171 -5.34 20.53 7.53
N ASP A 172 -6.60 20.14 7.59
CA ASP A 172 -7.73 20.96 8.02
C ASP A 172 -8.15 20.53 9.42
N LEU A 173 -7.29 20.89 10.41
CA LEU A 173 -7.48 20.60 11.83
C LEU A 173 -8.12 21.82 12.48
N ARG A 174 -9.27 21.65 13.12
CA ARG A 174 -10.12 22.74 13.58
C ARG A 174 -10.14 22.87 15.07
N LEU A 175 -10.06 21.76 15.80
CA LEU A 175 -10.10 21.71 17.25
C LEU A 175 -8.94 20.88 17.79
N THR A 176 -8.50 21.22 19.00
CA THR A 176 -7.40 20.54 19.68
C THR A 176 -7.71 20.42 21.16
N ALA A 177 -7.43 19.25 21.74
CA ALA A 177 -7.48 18.98 23.18
C ALA A 177 -6.22 18.24 23.62
N CYS A 178 -5.85 18.38 24.88
CA CYS A 178 -4.75 17.64 25.49
C CYS A 178 -5.30 16.51 26.35
N VAL A 179 -4.67 15.33 26.26
CA VAL A 179 -5.00 14.15 27.07
C VAL A 179 -3.74 13.67 27.77
N GLU A 180 -3.78 13.60 29.10
CA GLU A 180 -2.69 13.03 29.89
C GLU A 180 -2.82 11.51 29.91
N ILE A 181 -1.74 10.83 29.53
CA ILE A 181 -1.68 9.38 29.50
C ILE A 181 -0.62 8.87 30.45
N ASP A 182 -1.03 8.04 31.38
CA ASP A 182 -0.13 7.35 32.30
C ASP A 182 0.48 6.11 31.64
N GLY A 183 1.74 5.81 31.98
CA GLY A 183 2.45 4.65 31.45
C GLY A 183 3.82 4.48 32.08
N LYS A 184 4.56 3.48 31.61
CA LYS A 184 5.96 3.30 32.01
C LYS A 184 6.87 4.03 31.02
N PRO A 185 7.81 4.87 31.50
CA PRO A 185 8.78 5.50 30.61
C PRO A 185 9.50 4.46 29.75
N TRP A 186 9.49 4.71 28.45
CA TRP A 186 10.20 3.90 27.47
C TRP A 186 10.62 4.79 26.30
N THR A 187 11.84 4.61 25.86
CA THR A 187 12.36 5.31 24.68
C THR A 187 12.96 4.28 23.74
N PRO A 188 12.53 4.24 22.48
CA PRO A 188 13.12 3.35 21.51
C PRO A 188 14.59 3.71 21.26
N ASP A 189 15.45 2.72 21.10
CA ASP A 189 16.81 2.95 20.64
C ASP A 189 16.80 3.30 19.15
N THR A 190 17.15 4.51 18.83
CA THR A 190 17.20 5.06 17.47
C THR A 190 18.59 5.53 17.07
N THR A 191 19.63 5.11 17.81
CA THR A 191 21.02 5.57 17.65
C THR A 191 21.50 5.37 16.19
N ASP A 192 21.18 4.25 15.59
CA ASP A 192 21.60 3.90 14.23
C ASP A 192 20.52 4.22 13.17
N LEU A 193 19.54 5.08 13.48
CA LEU A 193 18.36 5.35 12.65
C LEU A 193 18.13 6.84 12.33
N PRO A 194 19.17 7.64 11.97
CA PRO A 194 19.04 9.08 11.82
C PRO A 194 18.07 9.52 10.71
N HIS A 195 17.96 8.77 9.60
CA HIS A 195 17.00 9.08 8.54
C HIS A 195 15.57 8.86 9.02
N TYR A 196 15.33 7.80 9.80
CA TYR A 196 14.01 7.51 10.36
C TYR A 196 13.60 8.52 11.44
N VAL A 197 14.52 8.96 12.28
CA VAL A 197 14.28 10.03 13.26
C VAL A 197 13.92 11.35 12.57
N SER A 198 14.63 11.70 11.50
CA SER A 198 14.39 12.94 10.76
C SER A 198 13.20 12.85 9.78
N GLY A 199 12.73 11.65 9.44
CA GLY A 199 11.72 11.42 8.40
C GLY A 199 12.22 11.54 6.96
N LYS A 200 13.52 11.80 6.74
CA LYS A 200 14.14 11.94 5.41
C LYS A 200 14.45 10.56 4.82
N VAL A 201 13.39 9.82 4.50
CA VAL A 201 13.47 8.41 4.10
C VAL A 201 13.49 8.16 2.59
N ASP A 202 13.67 9.18 1.79
CA ASP A 202 13.80 9.07 0.33
C ASP A 202 15.08 8.35 -0.12
N ARG A 203 16.12 8.30 0.72
CA ARG A 203 17.42 7.68 0.43
C ARG A 203 18.07 7.03 1.63
N VAL A 204 17.35 6.17 2.31
CA VAL A 204 17.87 5.42 3.47
C VAL A 204 19.02 4.49 3.04
N PRO A 205 20.23 4.59 3.67
CA PRO A 205 21.33 3.69 3.42
C PRO A 205 20.99 2.24 3.73
N ALA A 206 21.60 1.29 3.01
CA ALA A 206 21.35 -0.14 3.22
C ALA A 206 21.73 -0.60 4.63
N ALA A 207 22.77 -0.02 5.23
CA ALA A 207 23.19 -0.34 6.60
C ALA A 207 22.15 0.09 7.63
N GLU A 208 21.59 1.30 7.50
CA GLU A 208 20.53 1.80 8.39
C GLU A 208 19.23 1.00 8.23
N PHE A 209 18.88 0.64 6.98
CA PHE A 209 17.73 -0.24 6.74
C PHE A 209 17.93 -1.64 7.36
N ALA A 210 19.16 -2.20 7.28
CA ALA A 210 19.47 -3.46 7.93
C ALA A 210 19.40 -3.36 9.47
N ALA A 211 19.82 -2.23 10.05
CA ALA A 211 19.68 -1.96 11.48
C ALA A 211 18.20 -1.90 11.90
N LEU A 212 17.35 -1.18 11.15
CA LEU A 212 15.90 -1.15 11.41
C LEU A 212 15.26 -2.54 11.29
N LEU A 213 15.67 -3.32 10.27
CA LEU A 213 15.12 -4.65 10.02
C LEU A 213 15.61 -5.70 11.04
N GLY A 214 16.66 -5.41 11.81
CA GLY A 214 17.31 -6.34 12.74
C GLY A 214 18.04 -7.49 12.05
N ARG A 215 18.23 -7.44 10.73
CA ARG A 215 18.92 -8.46 9.92
C ARG A 215 19.39 -7.89 8.60
N THR A 216 20.34 -8.55 7.97
CA THR A 216 20.74 -8.22 6.60
C THR A 216 19.56 -8.51 5.63
N PRO A 217 19.16 -7.55 4.78
CA PRO A 217 18.17 -7.80 3.73
C PRO A 217 18.62 -8.92 2.81
N PRO A 218 17.71 -9.72 2.23
CA PRO A 218 18.07 -10.67 1.19
C PRO A 218 18.67 -9.97 -0.03
N SER A 219 19.46 -10.71 -0.83
CA SER A 219 20.03 -10.15 -2.06
C SER A 219 18.93 -9.56 -2.96
N PRO A 220 19.14 -8.35 -3.49
CA PRO A 220 18.20 -7.75 -4.45
C PRO A 220 18.20 -8.45 -5.80
N ASP A 221 19.24 -9.24 -6.08
CA ASP A 221 19.42 -9.96 -7.33
C ASP A 221 18.91 -11.38 -7.24
N TRP A 222 18.45 -11.93 -8.36
CA TRP A 222 18.06 -13.31 -8.45
C TRP A 222 19.25 -14.24 -8.22
N PRO A 223 19.05 -15.38 -7.51
CA PRO A 223 20.13 -16.35 -7.31
C PRO A 223 20.60 -16.89 -8.67
N VAL A 224 21.87 -16.60 -8.99
CA VAL A 224 22.51 -17.12 -10.20
C VAL A 224 22.82 -18.61 -10.00
N GLY A 225 22.50 -19.44 -11.00
CA GLY A 225 22.85 -20.87 -10.99
C GLY A 225 21.81 -21.82 -10.40
N GLN A 226 20.87 -21.35 -9.60
CA GLN A 226 19.77 -22.20 -9.09
C GLN A 226 18.73 -22.45 -10.17
N PRO A 227 18.18 -23.69 -10.30
CA PRO A 227 17.09 -23.96 -11.25
C PRO A 227 15.87 -23.10 -10.93
N LEU A 228 15.23 -22.56 -11.98
CA LEU A 228 13.96 -21.87 -11.84
C LEU A 228 12.87 -22.87 -11.45
N THR A 229 11.98 -22.42 -10.58
CA THR A 229 10.84 -23.15 -10.03
C THR A 229 9.53 -22.58 -10.57
N ARG A 230 8.41 -23.13 -10.13
CA ARG A 230 7.08 -22.59 -10.48
C ARG A 230 6.80 -21.22 -9.86
N ASP A 231 7.51 -20.85 -8.80
CA ASP A 231 7.31 -19.62 -8.06
C ASP A 231 8.16 -18.45 -8.58
N ASP A 232 9.16 -18.77 -9.41
CA ASP A 232 9.99 -17.76 -10.06
C ASP A 232 9.24 -17.08 -11.20
N ILE A 233 9.54 -15.79 -11.47
CA ILE A 233 8.90 -15.05 -12.56
C ILE A 233 9.48 -15.43 -13.92
N VAL A 234 8.63 -15.33 -14.95
CA VAL A 234 9.01 -15.72 -16.32
C VAL A 234 10.21 -14.91 -16.84
N ALA A 235 10.32 -13.63 -16.46
CA ALA A 235 11.42 -12.76 -16.88
C ALA A 235 12.81 -13.30 -16.48
N GLN A 236 12.95 -14.04 -15.38
CA GLN A 236 14.21 -14.65 -14.94
C GLN A 236 14.77 -15.65 -15.95
N ALA A 237 13.92 -16.21 -16.79
CA ALA A 237 14.35 -17.12 -17.84
C ALA A 237 15.32 -16.44 -18.84
N ARG A 238 15.33 -15.11 -18.94
CA ARG A 238 16.26 -14.35 -19.78
C ARG A 238 17.71 -14.66 -19.42
N GLY A 239 18.03 -14.67 -18.12
CA GLY A 239 19.39 -14.92 -17.64
C GLY A 239 19.89 -16.35 -17.81
N ARG A 240 19.00 -17.30 -18.21
CA ARG A 240 19.37 -18.71 -18.44
C ARG A 240 19.92 -18.99 -19.82
N GLY A 241 19.88 -18.03 -20.75
CA GLY A 241 20.27 -18.23 -22.13
C GLY A 241 19.40 -19.25 -22.86
N GLY A 242 19.88 -19.73 -24.03
CA GLY A 242 19.21 -20.80 -24.77
C GLY A 242 17.72 -20.58 -24.97
N PHE A 243 16.91 -21.62 -24.67
CA PHE A 243 15.45 -21.57 -24.83
C PHE A 243 14.78 -20.54 -23.92
N GLY A 244 15.26 -20.36 -22.68
CA GLY A 244 14.67 -19.38 -21.75
C GLY A 244 14.84 -17.95 -22.25
N GLY A 245 16.04 -17.60 -22.69
CA GLY A 245 16.31 -16.28 -23.30
C GLY A 245 15.50 -16.02 -24.56
N LEU A 246 15.37 -17.05 -25.43
CA LEU A 246 14.55 -16.98 -26.63
C LEU A 246 13.07 -16.73 -26.30
N LEU A 247 12.52 -17.46 -25.34
CA LEU A 247 11.11 -17.32 -24.92
C LEU A 247 10.83 -15.89 -24.44
N VAL A 248 11.66 -15.37 -23.54
CA VAL A 248 11.50 -14.00 -23.01
C VAL A 248 11.68 -12.97 -24.13
N GLY A 249 12.65 -13.18 -25.01
CA GLY A 249 12.90 -12.29 -26.16
C GLY A 249 11.72 -12.23 -27.13
N LEU A 250 11.06 -13.35 -27.40
CA LEU A 250 9.86 -13.41 -28.24
C LEU A 250 8.69 -12.64 -27.60
N ILE A 251 8.45 -12.82 -26.29
CA ILE A 251 7.37 -12.11 -25.57
C ILE A 251 7.63 -10.60 -25.59
N ASP A 252 8.86 -10.17 -25.29
CA ASP A 252 9.22 -8.75 -25.29
C ASP A 252 9.12 -8.13 -26.69
N THR A 253 9.56 -8.85 -27.73
CA THR A 253 9.46 -8.39 -29.11
C THR A 253 7.99 -8.28 -29.56
N ALA A 254 7.15 -9.24 -29.19
CA ALA A 254 5.71 -9.18 -29.46
C ALA A 254 5.07 -7.96 -28.76
N GLY A 255 5.43 -7.69 -27.51
CA GLY A 255 4.96 -6.51 -26.79
C GLY A 255 5.38 -5.20 -27.46
N ARG A 256 6.63 -5.09 -27.95
CA ARG A 256 7.11 -3.92 -28.70
C ARG A 256 6.38 -3.73 -30.02
N LEU A 257 6.16 -4.82 -30.75
CA LEU A 257 5.43 -4.79 -32.02
C LEU A 257 3.97 -4.34 -31.81
N LEU A 258 3.28 -4.87 -30.80
CA LEU A 258 1.91 -4.48 -30.47
C LEU A 258 1.83 -2.99 -30.10
N MET A 259 2.83 -2.47 -29.38
CA MET A 259 2.92 -1.04 -29.06
C MET A 259 3.07 -0.20 -30.32
N ALA A 260 3.97 -0.61 -31.25
CA ALA A 260 4.18 0.09 -32.52
C ALA A 260 2.93 0.04 -33.43
N LEU A 261 2.10 -0.99 -33.32
CA LEU A 261 0.83 -1.14 -34.02
C LEU A 261 -0.33 -0.36 -33.34
N GLY A 262 -0.07 0.48 -32.35
CA GLY A 262 -1.08 1.26 -31.66
C GLY A 262 -2.03 0.44 -30.77
N ARG A 263 -1.59 -0.72 -30.28
CA ARG A 263 -2.35 -1.61 -29.38
C ARG A 263 -1.74 -1.65 -27.97
N PRO A 264 -1.75 -0.52 -27.21
CA PRO A 264 -1.02 -0.42 -25.94
C PRO A 264 -1.54 -1.39 -24.87
N LEU A 265 -2.85 -1.65 -24.81
CA LEU A 265 -3.43 -2.58 -23.84
C LEU A 265 -2.94 -4.02 -24.10
N ALA A 266 -2.95 -4.46 -25.36
CA ALA A 266 -2.45 -5.80 -25.74
C ALA A 266 -0.94 -5.92 -25.50
N ALA A 267 -0.17 -4.87 -25.81
CA ALA A 267 1.26 -4.79 -25.53
C ALA A 267 1.55 -4.93 -24.03
N ASN A 268 0.83 -4.18 -23.19
CA ASN A 268 0.97 -4.23 -21.73
C ASN A 268 0.63 -5.62 -21.18
N ASN A 269 -0.50 -6.22 -21.60
CA ASN A 269 -0.89 -7.56 -21.18
C ASN A 269 0.13 -8.64 -21.60
N THR A 270 0.76 -8.48 -22.77
CA THR A 270 1.80 -9.40 -23.24
C THR A 270 3.05 -9.29 -22.38
N ARG A 271 3.47 -8.07 -22.06
CA ARG A 271 4.65 -7.84 -21.21
C ARG A 271 4.39 -8.20 -19.74
N PHE A 272 3.18 -7.99 -19.25
CA PHE A 272 2.77 -8.38 -17.91
C PHE A 272 2.97 -9.89 -17.64
N ALA A 273 2.88 -10.74 -18.69
CA ALA A 273 3.18 -12.15 -18.55
C ALA A 273 4.62 -12.44 -18.11
N LEU A 274 5.56 -11.51 -18.36
CA LEU A 274 6.96 -11.64 -17.91
C LEU A 274 7.11 -11.44 -16.40
N ASP A 275 6.24 -10.63 -15.79
CA ASP A 275 6.28 -10.30 -14.37
C ASP A 275 5.51 -11.32 -13.51
N LEU A 276 4.88 -12.30 -14.14
CA LEU A 276 4.13 -13.34 -13.46
C LEU A 276 5.01 -14.55 -13.11
N PRO A 277 4.77 -15.22 -11.95
CA PRO A 277 5.38 -16.51 -11.68
C PRO A 277 4.94 -17.57 -12.69
N PHE A 278 5.81 -18.52 -12.99
CA PHE A 278 5.51 -19.60 -13.94
C PHE A 278 4.21 -20.33 -13.62
N ARG A 279 3.87 -20.55 -12.33
CA ARG A 279 2.58 -21.14 -11.93
C ARG A 279 1.35 -20.38 -12.45
N SER A 280 1.47 -19.07 -12.66
CA SER A 280 0.37 -18.25 -13.18
C SER A 280 0.12 -18.48 -14.66
N VAL A 281 1.12 -18.96 -15.42
CA VAL A 281 0.98 -19.29 -16.85
C VAL A 281 -0.09 -20.36 -17.03
N ALA A 282 -0.10 -21.43 -16.22
CA ALA A 282 -1.12 -22.46 -16.27
C ALA A 282 -2.52 -21.89 -15.99
N ARG A 283 -2.66 -21.09 -14.92
CA ARG A 283 -3.95 -20.49 -14.51
C ARG A 283 -4.50 -19.50 -15.54
N MET A 284 -3.63 -18.66 -16.12
CA MET A 284 -4.03 -17.60 -17.07
C MET A 284 -4.17 -18.11 -18.50
N SER A 285 -3.74 -19.32 -18.78
CA SER A 285 -3.85 -19.93 -20.12
C SER A 285 -5.28 -20.31 -20.51
N ALA A 286 -6.28 -20.06 -19.65
CA ALA A 286 -7.66 -20.50 -19.83
C ALA A 286 -7.77 -22.01 -20.10
N GLY A 287 -6.98 -22.80 -19.39
CA GLY A 287 -6.96 -24.24 -19.50
C GLY A 287 -6.19 -24.78 -20.71
N LYS A 288 -5.40 -23.97 -21.41
CA LYS A 288 -4.55 -24.42 -22.54
C LYS A 288 -3.24 -25.04 -22.10
N VAL A 289 -2.77 -24.72 -20.92
CA VAL A 289 -1.54 -25.24 -20.31
C VAL A 289 -1.90 -25.85 -18.97
N ASP A 290 -1.57 -27.09 -18.76
CA ASP A 290 -1.70 -27.79 -17.48
C ASP A 290 -0.35 -27.82 -16.72
N ASP A 291 -0.39 -28.33 -15.49
CA ASP A 291 0.77 -28.40 -14.62
C ASP A 291 1.90 -29.30 -15.17
N ALA A 292 1.55 -30.38 -15.90
CA ALA A 292 2.53 -31.27 -16.51
C ALA A 292 3.27 -30.59 -17.68
N MET A 293 2.54 -29.79 -18.47
CA MET A 293 3.12 -28.96 -19.52
C MET A 293 3.99 -27.86 -18.95
N LEU A 294 3.58 -27.24 -17.83
CA LEU A 294 4.36 -26.22 -17.13
C LEU A 294 5.69 -26.81 -16.58
N ASP A 295 5.65 -27.98 -15.97
CA ASP A 295 6.87 -28.67 -15.49
C ASP A 295 7.82 -29.02 -16.65
N ALA A 296 7.28 -29.44 -17.79
CA ALA A 296 8.07 -29.70 -18.98
C ALA A 296 8.72 -28.40 -19.51
N LEU A 297 7.99 -27.30 -19.51
CA LEU A 297 8.50 -25.97 -19.89
C LEU A 297 9.64 -25.53 -18.94
N LEU A 298 9.48 -25.68 -17.63
CA LEU A 298 10.53 -25.37 -16.65
C LEU A 298 11.81 -26.17 -16.88
N VAL A 299 11.68 -27.45 -17.23
CA VAL A 299 12.86 -28.29 -17.60
C VAL A 299 13.57 -27.71 -18.84
N MET A 300 12.83 -27.22 -19.84
CA MET A 300 13.40 -26.60 -21.04
C MET A 300 14.09 -25.27 -20.73
N VAL A 301 13.46 -24.43 -19.95
CA VAL A 301 13.97 -23.11 -19.53
C VAL A 301 15.24 -23.27 -18.69
N ASN A 302 15.32 -24.30 -17.86
CA ASN A 302 16.50 -24.65 -17.06
C ASN A 302 17.62 -25.35 -17.89
N GLY A 303 17.64 -25.15 -19.20
CA GLY A 303 18.73 -25.59 -20.09
C GLY A 303 18.66 -27.04 -20.57
N ARG A 304 17.62 -27.79 -20.17
CA ARG A 304 17.45 -29.20 -20.57
C ARG A 304 16.39 -29.35 -21.67
N PHE A 305 16.53 -28.62 -22.76
CA PHE A 305 15.53 -28.50 -23.83
C PHE A 305 14.97 -29.84 -24.30
N TRP A 306 15.81 -30.75 -24.76
CA TRP A 306 15.35 -32.04 -25.29
C TRP A 306 14.66 -32.92 -24.25
N ARG A 307 15.10 -32.84 -23.00
CA ARG A 307 14.44 -33.57 -21.88
C ARG A 307 13.06 -32.98 -21.59
N GLY A 308 12.93 -31.66 -21.64
CA GLY A 308 11.63 -30.96 -21.50
C GLY A 308 10.69 -31.31 -22.68
N MET A 309 11.18 -31.28 -23.91
CA MET A 309 10.39 -31.65 -25.10
C MET A 309 9.82 -33.08 -25.01
N ARG A 310 10.64 -34.05 -24.58
CA ARG A 310 10.18 -35.44 -24.35
C ARG A 310 9.05 -35.53 -23.31
N ARG A 311 8.95 -34.60 -22.38
CA ARG A 311 7.87 -34.52 -21.38
C ARG A 311 6.68 -33.69 -21.88
N LEU A 312 6.94 -32.64 -22.63
CA LEU A 312 5.91 -31.72 -23.10
C LEU A 312 4.98 -32.40 -24.14
N VAL A 313 5.53 -33.19 -25.10
CA VAL A 313 4.73 -33.82 -26.15
C VAL A 313 3.68 -34.79 -25.59
N PRO A 314 4.01 -35.71 -24.66
CA PRO A 314 3.01 -36.60 -24.05
C PRO A 314 2.00 -35.83 -23.20
N ALA A 315 2.45 -34.81 -22.39
CA ALA A 315 1.57 -33.99 -21.60
C ALA A 315 0.55 -33.24 -22.46
N TRP A 316 1.02 -32.61 -23.52
CA TRP A 316 0.14 -31.92 -24.47
C TRP A 316 -0.88 -32.86 -25.13
N ARG A 317 -0.46 -34.08 -25.54
CA ARG A 317 -1.37 -35.10 -26.10
C ARG A 317 -2.42 -35.56 -25.11
N ALA A 318 -2.02 -35.78 -23.85
CA ALA A 318 -2.92 -36.15 -22.76
C ALA A 318 -3.95 -35.04 -22.49
N HIS A 319 -3.48 -33.82 -22.42
CA HIS A 319 -4.31 -32.60 -22.22
C HIS A 319 -5.33 -32.45 -23.39
N ALA A 320 -4.87 -32.56 -24.65
CA ALA A 320 -5.73 -32.47 -25.83
C ALA A 320 -6.77 -33.57 -25.86
N LYS A 321 -6.45 -34.79 -25.39
CA LYS A 321 -7.39 -35.89 -25.28
C LYS A 321 -8.44 -35.64 -24.21
N ALA A 322 -8.02 -35.13 -23.05
CA ALA A 322 -8.92 -34.77 -21.96
C ALA A 322 -9.90 -33.66 -22.35
N ALA A 323 -9.41 -32.63 -23.06
CA ALA A 323 -10.25 -31.54 -23.57
C ALA A 323 -11.32 -31.95 -24.59
N ARG A 324 -11.13 -33.08 -25.26
CA ARG A 324 -12.09 -33.66 -26.23
C ARG A 324 -13.06 -34.68 -25.62
N ALA A 325 -12.85 -35.10 -24.39
CA ALA A 325 -13.75 -36.01 -23.70
C ALA A 325 -15.09 -35.30 -23.41
N PRO A 326 -16.24 -35.96 -23.66
CA PRO A 326 -17.53 -35.37 -23.35
C PRO A 326 -17.61 -35.11 -21.85
N LYS A 327 -18.03 -33.89 -21.48
CA LYS A 327 -18.36 -33.57 -20.08
C LYS A 327 -19.45 -34.56 -19.64
N LYS A 328 -19.15 -35.41 -18.69
CA LYS A 328 -20.19 -36.18 -17.99
C LYS A 328 -20.98 -35.14 -17.19
N ASP A 329 -22.26 -35.01 -17.57
CA ASP A 329 -23.24 -34.23 -16.81
C ASP A 329 -23.42 -34.79 -15.41
#